data_5bf089b4fff6cbc0d23f22373df693c1
#
_entry.id   5bf089b4fff6cbc0d23f22373df693c1
#
_cell.length_a   1.000
_cell.length_b   1.000
_cell.length_c   1.000
_cell.angle_alpha   90.00
_cell.angle_beta   90.00
_cell.angle_gamma   90.00
#
_symmetry.space_group_name_H-M   'P 1'
#
loop_
_entity.id
_entity.type
_entity.pdbx_description
1 polymer ?
#
loop_
_entity_poly.entity_id
_entity_poly.type
_entity_poly.pdbx_seq_one_letter_code
_entity_poly.pdbx_strand_id
1 'polypeptide(L)'
;SIVESVYSDRSNLQLTSKSGQAIQSAIVIIDPQGNIVGLAGALGEKSSNRGWNYASRSLRQPGSSIKPLSVYAPALESGVISPASAFDDYPVQLLSGKAWPLNNPQTYRGRMTVAAALEVSSNPVAVRTLQNLGVKNSFQFMEEKFHIDLEDGRTVNGQVMNDLGASQLALGGLTDGVSVVDMAAAYSVFPRNGLYVEPRTYTKVTRVLDDGTEEVLLDNTQNQPEAVLSEETTWYINDMLKNVVTGKFGGATGTGAQLSGMTVAGKTGTTNSNNDKWFVGYTPYYTAAVWVGYNNPERISSSNNPAVSMWKKVMAPIHEGLENKSFPAAGSEQKSVSICMDSGLRATEACLNDPRGSRARTFTLFSDDVPAETCSLHKEVEVCTGSPVLGGDGTAIEGLYHLAGEFCPRQADEGAGVTEGTVKTIGILDYSRESVGGAAAKDSSYLYSFLEAQGTCDVHTTAPQPQEPEEYDPNSFVISDPSTWPPVNDPRYENFDPENPATWPNAGQPSETPSPGESGQPNPPETS
;
A
#
# COMPACT_ATOMS: atom_id res chain seq x y z
N SER A 1 3.01 35.01 -13.74
CA SER A 1 2.26 33.76 -13.75
C SER A 1 2.42 33.00 -12.41
N ILE A 2 1.53 32.05 -12.10
CA ILE A 2 1.62 31.21 -10.86
C ILE A 2 2.96 30.47 -10.84
N VAL A 3 3.34 29.84 -11.96
CA VAL A 3 4.63 29.12 -12.07
C VAL A 3 5.79 30.03 -11.74
N GLU A 4 5.81 31.23 -12.30
CA GLU A 4 6.86 32.21 -12.07
C GLU A 4 6.91 32.65 -10.60
N SER A 5 5.77 32.98 -9.98
CA SER A 5 5.73 33.41 -8.59
C SER A 5 6.24 32.33 -7.62
N VAL A 6 5.96 31.05 -7.90
CA VAL A 6 6.44 29.95 -7.06
C VAL A 6 7.91 29.66 -7.30
N TYR A 7 8.38 29.67 -8.56
CA TYR A 7 9.73 29.25 -8.90
C TYR A 7 10.78 30.35 -8.77
N SER A 8 10.41 31.67 -8.83
CA SER A 8 11.34 32.77 -8.55
C SER A 8 11.71 32.87 -7.07
N ASP A 9 10.81 32.45 -6.18
CA ASP A 9 11.03 32.48 -4.73
C ASP A 9 11.69 31.22 -4.21
N ARG A 10 12.99 31.29 -3.91
CA ARG A 10 13.76 30.17 -3.34
C ARG A 10 13.29 29.75 -1.94
N SER A 11 12.49 30.57 -1.24
CA SER A 11 11.92 30.17 0.06
C SER A 11 10.94 28.98 -0.06
N ASN A 12 10.40 28.76 -1.26
CA ASN A 12 9.50 27.64 -1.52
C ASN A 12 10.17 26.26 -1.43
N LEU A 13 11.51 26.20 -1.60
CA LEU A 13 12.29 24.97 -1.48
C LEU A 13 13.72 25.30 -1.04
N GLN A 14 14.00 25.11 0.25
CA GLN A 14 15.29 25.43 0.87
C GLN A 14 15.97 24.13 1.33
N LEU A 15 16.82 23.58 0.48
CA LEU A 15 17.68 22.45 0.80
C LEU A 15 19.09 22.76 0.29
N THR A 16 20.08 22.37 1.09
CA THR A 16 21.49 22.53 0.74
C THR A 16 22.19 21.18 0.81
N SER A 17 22.98 20.85 -0.18
CA SER A 17 23.75 19.63 -0.21
C SER A 17 24.91 19.65 0.80
N LYS A 18 25.55 18.50 1.02
CA LYS A 18 26.75 18.43 1.87
C LYS A 18 27.92 19.27 1.33
N SER A 19 28.00 19.39 -0.01
CA SER A 19 29.02 20.23 -0.67
C SER A 19 28.65 21.71 -0.75
N GLY A 20 27.50 22.13 -0.22
CA GLY A 20 27.03 23.52 -0.22
C GLY A 20 26.26 23.93 -1.47
N GLN A 21 25.89 23.01 -2.36
CA GLN A 21 25.04 23.34 -3.52
C GLN A 21 23.63 23.70 -3.09
N ALA A 22 23.07 24.76 -3.65
CA ALA A 22 21.65 25.08 -3.53
C ALA A 22 20.82 24.11 -4.38
N ILE A 23 19.69 23.66 -3.84
CA ILE A 23 18.75 22.76 -4.54
C ILE A 23 18.20 23.46 -5.80
N GLN A 24 17.92 22.65 -6.82
CA GLN A 24 17.25 23.04 -8.05
C GLN A 24 15.94 22.27 -8.21
N SER A 25 15.05 22.85 -8.99
CA SER A 25 13.79 22.23 -9.39
C SER A 25 13.39 22.73 -10.78
N ALA A 26 12.68 21.88 -11.50
CA ALA A 26 12.05 22.27 -12.76
C ALA A 26 10.64 21.70 -12.82
N ILE A 27 9.74 22.40 -13.52
CA ILE A 27 8.35 21.98 -13.76
C ILE A 27 7.98 22.20 -15.22
N VAL A 28 7.16 21.29 -15.74
CA VAL A 28 6.46 21.46 -17.04
C VAL A 28 4.99 21.14 -16.82
N ILE A 29 4.11 21.97 -17.34
CA ILE A 29 2.65 21.80 -17.28
C ILE A 29 2.10 21.76 -18.70
N ILE A 30 1.35 20.71 -19.00
CA ILE A 30 0.75 20.44 -20.31
C ILE A 30 -0.78 20.44 -20.17
N ASP A 31 -1.49 21.12 -21.08
CA ASP A 31 -2.95 21.08 -21.17
C ASP A 31 -3.46 19.86 -21.97
N PRO A 32 -4.78 19.58 -22.00
CA PRO A 32 -5.32 18.47 -22.77
C PRO A 32 -5.06 18.55 -24.28
N GLN A 33 -4.70 19.70 -24.83
CA GLN A 33 -4.40 19.89 -26.26
C GLN A 33 -2.91 19.70 -26.60
N GLY A 34 -2.05 19.40 -25.61
CA GLY A 34 -0.62 19.24 -25.79
C GLY A 34 0.19 20.54 -25.71
N ASN A 35 -0.44 21.65 -25.35
CA ASN A 35 0.31 22.88 -25.19
C ASN A 35 1.04 22.91 -23.85
N ILE A 36 2.31 23.26 -23.86
CA ILE A 36 3.07 23.60 -22.65
C ILE A 36 2.59 24.97 -22.18
N VAL A 37 1.69 24.97 -21.19
CA VAL A 37 1.06 26.19 -20.64
C VAL A 37 1.82 26.77 -19.45
N GLY A 38 2.79 26.02 -18.91
CA GLY A 38 3.66 26.46 -17.84
C GLY A 38 4.99 25.73 -17.85
N LEU A 39 6.08 26.45 -17.69
CA LEU A 39 7.43 25.90 -17.59
C LEU A 39 8.30 26.77 -16.72
N ALA A 40 9.00 26.14 -15.74
CA ALA A 40 10.14 26.74 -15.07
C ALA A 40 11.34 25.79 -15.17
N GLY A 41 12.43 26.30 -15.74
CA GLY A 41 13.63 25.51 -15.97
C GLY A 41 14.64 25.55 -14.83
N ALA A 42 14.40 26.33 -13.79
CA ALA A 42 15.25 26.42 -12.59
C ALA A 42 14.49 27.09 -11.44
N LEU A 43 14.98 26.90 -10.21
CA LEU A 43 14.48 27.57 -9.01
C LEU A 43 15.31 28.83 -8.71
N GLY A 44 14.62 29.92 -8.36
CA GLY A 44 15.18 31.24 -8.06
C GLY A 44 15.01 32.22 -9.20
N GLU A 45 15.32 33.49 -8.92
CA GLU A 45 15.22 34.57 -9.92
C GLU A 45 16.11 34.30 -11.13
N LYS A 46 15.60 34.60 -12.31
CA LYS A 46 16.33 34.50 -13.56
C LYS A 46 17.36 35.60 -13.66
N SER A 47 18.63 35.27 -13.47
CA SER A 47 19.73 36.24 -13.47
C SER A 47 20.32 36.53 -14.86
N SER A 48 20.04 35.69 -15.86
CA SER A 48 20.58 35.86 -17.22
C SER A 48 19.64 35.28 -18.28
N ASN A 49 19.72 35.82 -19.51
CA ASN A 49 19.09 35.21 -20.67
C ASN A 49 19.86 33.95 -21.10
N ARG A 50 19.16 32.95 -21.63
CA ARG A 50 19.72 31.66 -22.07
C ARG A 50 20.46 30.87 -20.98
N GLY A 51 20.05 31.03 -19.68
CA GLY A 51 20.52 30.18 -18.59
C GLY A 51 20.17 28.72 -18.84
N TRP A 52 20.79 27.84 -18.03
CA TRP A 52 20.52 26.39 -18.12
C TRP A 52 19.06 26.09 -17.79
N ASN A 53 18.39 25.32 -18.65
CA ASN A 53 17.01 24.92 -18.47
C ASN A 53 16.96 23.44 -18.07
N TYR A 54 16.72 23.16 -16.77
CA TYR A 54 16.63 21.80 -16.26
C TYR A 54 15.39 21.07 -16.75
N ALA A 55 14.36 21.78 -17.23
CA ALA A 55 13.14 21.14 -17.71
C ALA A 55 13.30 20.44 -19.06
N SER A 56 14.12 21.00 -19.98
CA SER A 56 14.24 20.53 -21.35
C SER A 56 15.66 20.11 -21.77
N ARG A 57 16.70 20.47 -20.99
CA ARG A 57 18.10 20.19 -21.35
C ARG A 57 18.84 19.27 -20.39
N SER A 58 18.24 18.98 -19.24
CA SER A 58 18.81 18.05 -18.28
C SER A 58 18.09 16.72 -18.38
N LEU A 59 18.83 15.68 -18.70
CA LEU A 59 18.39 14.32 -18.56
C LEU A 59 18.69 13.84 -17.13
N ARG A 60 17.73 13.29 -16.45
CA ARG A 60 17.83 12.81 -15.06
C ARG A 60 17.13 11.48 -14.91
N GLN A 61 17.69 10.60 -14.08
CA GLN A 61 17.08 9.32 -13.81
C GLN A 61 15.69 9.52 -13.14
N PRO A 62 14.61 8.96 -13.71
CA PRO A 62 13.26 9.17 -13.20
C PRO A 62 12.95 8.38 -11.92
N GLY A 63 13.76 7.35 -11.60
CA GLY A 63 13.48 6.43 -10.53
C GLY A 63 12.08 5.80 -10.70
N SER A 64 11.38 5.55 -9.61
CA SER A 64 10.07 4.88 -9.66
C SER A 64 8.95 5.65 -10.38
N SER A 65 9.16 6.89 -10.81
CA SER A 65 8.17 7.58 -11.65
C SER A 65 8.09 7.02 -13.07
N ILE A 66 9.06 6.21 -13.51
CA ILE A 66 9.02 5.51 -14.80
C ILE A 66 8.02 4.33 -14.81
N LYS A 67 7.74 3.71 -13.67
CA LYS A 67 6.99 2.45 -13.56
C LYS A 67 5.63 2.43 -14.27
N PRO A 68 4.80 3.48 -14.20
CA PRO A 68 3.55 3.52 -14.96
C PRO A 68 3.77 3.40 -16.47
N LEU A 69 4.85 3.98 -17.00
CA LEU A 69 5.17 4.02 -18.43
C LEU A 69 5.82 2.74 -18.93
N SER A 70 6.87 2.29 -18.23
CA SER A 70 7.72 1.17 -18.69
C SER A 70 7.24 -0.20 -18.23
N VAL A 71 6.41 -0.28 -17.17
CA VAL A 71 6.01 -1.56 -16.59
C VAL A 71 4.51 -1.77 -16.65
N TYR A 72 3.73 -0.89 -15.99
CA TYR A 72 2.33 -1.19 -15.73
C TYR A 72 1.42 -0.92 -16.93
N ALA A 73 1.58 0.21 -17.64
CA ALA A 73 0.78 0.48 -18.83
C ALA A 73 1.03 -0.56 -19.94
N PRO A 74 2.26 -0.88 -20.34
CA PRO A 74 2.49 -1.90 -21.37
C PRO A 74 2.07 -3.31 -20.93
N ALA A 75 2.18 -3.67 -19.64
CA ALA A 75 1.76 -4.96 -19.15
C ALA A 75 0.22 -5.11 -19.09
N LEU A 76 -0.50 -4.04 -18.78
CA LEU A 76 -1.97 -3.98 -18.88
C LEU A 76 -2.42 -4.01 -20.34
N GLU A 77 -1.81 -3.19 -21.21
CA GLU A 77 -2.15 -3.10 -22.63
C GLU A 77 -1.95 -4.43 -23.37
N SER A 78 -0.95 -5.19 -23.00
CA SER A 78 -0.72 -6.53 -23.55
C SER A 78 -1.52 -7.65 -22.88
N GLY A 79 -2.35 -7.36 -21.88
CA GLY A 79 -3.14 -8.35 -21.14
C GLY A 79 -2.30 -9.30 -20.27
N VAL A 80 -1.02 -9.00 -20.04
CA VAL A 80 -0.14 -9.83 -19.18
C VAL A 80 -0.51 -9.74 -17.72
N ILE A 81 -1.10 -8.63 -17.30
CA ILE A 81 -1.60 -8.40 -15.95
C ILE A 81 -2.96 -7.69 -15.98
N SER A 82 -3.69 -7.80 -14.87
CA SER A 82 -4.78 -6.90 -14.47
C SER A 82 -4.41 -6.17 -13.17
N PRO A 83 -5.14 -5.16 -12.71
CA PRO A 83 -4.92 -4.53 -11.42
C PRO A 83 -4.99 -5.50 -10.23
N ALA A 84 -5.74 -6.60 -10.39
CA ALA A 84 -5.89 -7.67 -9.40
C ALA A 84 -4.75 -8.69 -9.43
N SER A 85 -3.99 -8.82 -10.51
CA SER A 85 -2.85 -9.74 -10.59
C SER A 85 -1.94 -9.59 -9.38
N ALA A 86 -1.52 -10.69 -8.75
CA ALA A 86 -0.77 -10.66 -7.50
C ALA A 86 0.64 -11.24 -7.65
N PHE A 87 1.59 -10.53 -7.09
CA PHE A 87 3.01 -10.90 -7.06
C PHE A 87 3.56 -10.84 -5.64
N ASP A 88 4.74 -11.41 -5.44
CA ASP A 88 5.44 -11.38 -4.17
C ASP A 88 6.34 -10.13 -4.07
N ASP A 89 6.03 -9.22 -3.15
CA ASP A 89 6.91 -8.12 -2.75
C ASP A 89 8.04 -8.68 -1.88
N TYR A 90 8.95 -9.37 -2.53
CA TYR A 90 10.09 -10.07 -1.95
C TYR A 90 11.25 -10.09 -2.97
N PRO A 91 12.52 -10.10 -2.56
CA PRO A 91 13.64 -10.06 -3.49
C PRO A 91 13.51 -11.08 -4.62
N VAL A 92 13.94 -10.67 -5.80
CA VAL A 92 13.87 -11.51 -7.01
C VAL A 92 15.10 -12.42 -7.11
N GLN A 93 16.26 -11.89 -6.72
CA GLN A 93 17.55 -12.57 -6.83
C GLN A 93 18.61 -11.94 -5.92
N LEU A 94 19.77 -12.55 -5.87
CA LEU A 94 20.98 -11.91 -5.34
C LEU A 94 21.69 -11.11 -6.43
N LEU A 95 22.01 -9.86 -6.15
CA LEU A 95 22.89 -9.04 -6.97
C LEU A 95 24.13 -8.69 -6.15
N SER A 96 25.30 -9.12 -6.60
CA SER A 96 26.56 -8.97 -5.85
C SER A 96 26.47 -9.47 -4.40
N GLY A 97 25.80 -10.61 -4.19
CA GLY A 97 25.61 -11.24 -2.89
C GLY A 97 24.57 -10.59 -1.97
N LYS A 98 23.85 -9.57 -2.44
CA LYS A 98 22.79 -8.88 -1.68
C LYS A 98 21.42 -9.11 -2.29
N ALA A 99 20.41 -9.21 -1.43
CA ALA A 99 19.01 -9.31 -1.87
C ALA A 99 18.64 -8.12 -2.77
N TRP A 100 18.04 -8.40 -3.93
CA TRP A 100 17.67 -7.40 -4.93
C TRP A 100 16.30 -7.73 -5.56
N PRO A 101 15.51 -6.69 -5.92
CA PRO A 101 15.69 -5.29 -5.59
C PRO A 101 15.31 -4.97 -4.13
N LEU A 102 15.87 -3.90 -3.59
CA LEU A 102 15.45 -3.37 -2.28
C LEU A 102 14.28 -2.39 -2.47
N ASN A 103 13.34 -2.41 -1.54
CA ASN A 103 12.33 -1.35 -1.40
C ASN A 103 12.90 -0.12 -0.66
N ASN A 104 12.16 0.97 -0.68
CA ASN A 104 12.43 2.13 0.16
C ASN A 104 11.14 2.51 0.94
N PRO A 105 11.07 2.28 2.26
CA PRO A 105 12.10 1.69 3.14
C PRO A 105 12.44 0.23 2.78
N GLN A 106 13.57 -0.28 3.27
CA GLN A 106 14.10 -1.62 2.99
C GLN A 106 13.29 -2.71 3.73
N THR A 107 11.99 -2.79 3.44
CA THR A 107 11.07 -3.79 3.98
C THR A 107 10.29 -4.42 2.85
N TYR A 108 9.98 -5.71 3.00
CA TYR A 108 9.15 -6.44 2.05
C TYR A 108 7.80 -6.77 2.69
N ARG A 109 6.74 -6.67 1.93
CA ARG A 109 5.37 -6.86 2.41
C ARG A 109 4.85 -8.28 2.22
N GLY A 110 5.47 -9.03 1.29
CA GLY A 110 5.01 -10.34 0.85
C GLY A 110 3.99 -10.24 -0.29
N ARG A 111 3.05 -11.17 -0.35
CA ARG A 111 2.07 -11.23 -1.44
C ARG A 111 1.18 -9.99 -1.49
N MET A 112 1.03 -9.41 -2.69
CA MET A 112 0.18 -8.24 -2.91
C MET A 112 -0.25 -8.09 -4.37
N THR A 113 -1.37 -7.40 -4.60
CA THR A 113 -1.84 -7.09 -5.96
C THR A 113 -1.01 -6.00 -6.64
N VAL A 114 -1.05 -5.97 -7.97
CA VAL A 114 -0.42 -4.93 -8.81
C VAL A 114 -0.89 -3.53 -8.41
N ALA A 115 -2.19 -3.34 -8.20
CA ALA A 115 -2.72 -2.04 -7.80
C ALA A 115 -2.15 -1.57 -6.44
N ALA A 116 -2.06 -2.46 -5.46
CA ALA A 116 -1.44 -2.17 -4.17
C ALA A 116 0.07 -1.92 -4.29
N ALA A 117 0.74 -2.68 -5.16
CA ALA A 117 2.18 -2.54 -5.39
C ALA A 117 2.55 -1.20 -6.03
N LEU A 118 1.73 -0.70 -6.97
CA LEU A 118 1.93 0.63 -7.56
C LEU A 118 1.71 1.75 -6.53
N GLU A 119 0.71 1.61 -5.65
CA GLU A 119 0.43 2.57 -4.57
C GLU A 119 1.63 2.75 -3.64
N VAL A 120 2.22 1.63 -3.18
CA VAL A 120 3.39 1.66 -2.28
C VAL A 120 4.72 1.73 -3.02
N SER A 121 4.68 1.73 -4.35
CA SER A 121 5.87 1.78 -5.21
C SER A 121 6.82 0.58 -5.04
N SER A 122 6.28 -0.66 -4.84
CA SER A 122 7.09 -1.87 -4.70
C SER A 122 8.07 -2.04 -5.85
N ASN A 123 9.34 -2.27 -5.53
CA ASN A 123 10.38 -2.56 -6.50
C ASN A 123 10.35 -4.03 -6.95
N PRO A 124 10.23 -5.02 -6.06
CA PRO A 124 10.15 -6.42 -6.46
C PRO A 124 8.97 -6.72 -7.38
N VAL A 125 7.79 -6.17 -7.08
CA VAL A 125 6.61 -6.38 -7.94
C VAL A 125 6.80 -5.75 -9.31
N ALA A 126 7.36 -4.54 -9.39
CA ALA A 126 7.66 -3.91 -10.68
C ALA A 126 8.64 -4.75 -11.52
N VAL A 127 9.69 -5.32 -10.89
CA VAL A 127 10.65 -6.19 -11.59
C VAL A 127 9.97 -7.48 -12.08
N ARG A 128 9.15 -8.14 -11.25
CA ARG A 128 8.42 -9.35 -11.64
C ARG A 128 7.41 -9.08 -12.76
N THR A 129 6.71 -7.96 -12.70
CA THR A 129 5.80 -7.54 -13.77
C THR A 129 6.56 -7.31 -15.08
N LEU A 130 7.72 -6.62 -15.03
CA LEU A 130 8.56 -6.43 -16.20
C LEU A 130 9.11 -7.75 -16.77
N GLN A 131 9.45 -8.72 -15.91
CA GLN A 131 9.88 -10.04 -16.34
C GLN A 131 8.77 -10.77 -17.10
N ASN A 132 7.51 -10.65 -16.66
CA ASN A 132 6.38 -11.24 -17.37
C ASN A 132 6.08 -10.53 -18.69
N LEU A 133 6.19 -9.20 -18.74
CA LEU A 133 6.05 -8.41 -19.95
C LEU A 133 7.18 -8.69 -20.97
N GLY A 134 8.38 -8.88 -20.47
CA GLY A 134 9.61 -8.93 -21.24
C GLY A 134 10.29 -7.57 -21.40
N VAL A 135 11.59 -7.51 -21.09
CA VAL A 135 12.39 -6.27 -21.12
C VAL A 135 12.35 -5.58 -22.49
N LYS A 136 12.45 -6.36 -23.59
CA LYS A 136 12.40 -5.81 -24.96
C LYS A 136 11.05 -5.19 -25.29
N ASN A 137 9.96 -5.82 -24.88
CA ASN A 137 8.60 -5.28 -25.11
C ASN A 137 8.40 -3.94 -24.38
N SER A 138 8.90 -3.85 -23.15
CA SER A 138 8.89 -2.61 -22.37
C SER A 138 9.72 -1.51 -23.05
N PHE A 139 10.93 -1.86 -23.49
CA PHE A 139 11.84 -0.93 -24.18
C PHE A 139 11.18 -0.34 -25.44
N GLN A 140 10.72 -1.22 -26.35
CA GLN A 140 10.05 -0.80 -27.57
C GLN A 140 8.80 0.02 -27.29
N PHE A 141 8.02 -0.36 -26.28
CA PHE A 141 6.80 0.39 -25.93
C PHE A 141 7.11 1.81 -25.46
N MET A 142 8.19 2.00 -24.70
CA MET A 142 8.65 3.32 -24.25
C MET A 142 9.03 4.21 -25.42
N GLU A 143 9.79 3.69 -26.39
CA GLU A 143 10.23 4.44 -27.56
C GLU A 143 9.09 4.72 -28.54
N GLU A 144 8.32 3.68 -28.90
CA GLU A 144 7.30 3.78 -29.96
C GLU A 144 6.01 4.47 -29.51
N LYS A 145 5.65 4.33 -28.21
CA LYS A 145 4.35 4.81 -27.70
C LYS A 145 4.45 6.07 -26.85
N PHE A 146 5.50 6.18 -26.07
CA PHE A 146 5.70 7.35 -25.22
C PHE A 146 6.78 8.31 -25.75
N HIS A 147 7.42 7.96 -26.86
CA HIS A 147 8.47 8.76 -27.51
C HIS A 147 9.58 9.17 -26.54
N ILE A 148 9.96 8.24 -25.65
CA ILE A 148 11.09 8.42 -24.73
C ILE A 148 12.30 7.71 -25.32
N ASP A 149 13.33 8.49 -25.67
CA ASP A 149 14.58 7.96 -26.18
C ASP A 149 15.32 7.15 -25.11
N LEU A 150 15.65 5.91 -25.42
CA LEU A 150 16.39 4.99 -24.57
C LEU A 150 17.72 4.59 -25.21
N GLU A 151 18.69 4.23 -24.40
CA GLU A 151 20.00 3.77 -24.89
C GLU A 151 19.95 2.26 -25.23
N ASP A 152 20.15 1.91 -26.48
CA ASP A 152 20.10 0.52 -26.96
C ASP A 152 21.47 -0.20 -26.95
N GLY A 153 22.57 0.56 -26.86
CA GLY A 153 23.91 -0.02 -26.80
C GLY A 153 25.05 0.91 -27.17
N ARG A 154 25.46 1.79 -26.29
CA ARG A 154 26.62 2.67 -26.45
C ARG A 154 27.82 2.13 -25.68
N THR A 155 28.98 2.06 -26.34
CA THR A 155 30.22 1.66 -25.66
C THR A 155 30.92 2.86 -25.04
N VAL A 156 31.09 2.85 -23.71
CA VAL A 156 31.82 3.85 -22.94
C VAL A 156 32.91 3.16 -22.13
N ASN A 157 34.18 3.55 -22.36
CA ASN A 157 35.34 2.96 -21.68
C ASN A 157 35.39 1.41 -21.76
N GLY A 158 34.98 0.84 -22.90
CA GLY A 158 34.99 -0.61 -23.14
C GLY A 158 33.80 -1.36 -22.51
N GLN A 159 32.86 -0.67 -21.87
CA GLN A 159 31.62 -1.25 -21.35
C GLN A 159 30.44 -0.83 -22.22
N VAL A 160 29.55 -1.78 -22.52
CA VAL A 160 28.30 -1.49 -23.22
C VAL A 160 27.29 -0.97 -22.19
N MET A 161 26.82 0.24 -22.40
CA MET A 161 25.75 0.87 -21.65
C MET A 161 24.46 0.74 -22.44
N ASN A 162 23.39 0.28 -21.81
CA ASN A 162 22.06 0.20 -22.43
C ASN A 162 20.97 0.23 -21.37
N ASP A 163 19.73 0.47 -21.81
CA ASP A 163 18.56 0.49 -20.97
C ASP A 163 17.74 -0.82 -21.04
N LEU A 164 18.29 -1.86 -21.68
CA LEU A 164 17.70 -3.19 -21.78
C LEU A 164 17.88 -4.02 -20.49
N GLY A 165 17.40 -3.50 -19.38
CA GLY A 165 17.54 -4.15 -18.08
C GLY A 165 16.44 -3.78 -17.07
N ALA A 166 16.27 -4.64 -16.06
CA ALA A 166 15.27 -4.42 -15.03
C ALA A 166 15.61 -3.24 -14.10
N SER A 167 16.87 -2.95 -13.86
CA SER A 167 17.28 -1.76 -13.10
C SER A 167 16.90 -0.47 -13.83
N GLN A 168 17.02 -0.47 -15.14
CA GLN A 168 16.71 0.66 -16.00
C GLN A 168 15.18 0.82 -16.12
N LEU A 169 14.49 -0.17 -16.65
CA LEU A 169 13.09 -0.06 -17.00
C LEU A 169 12.14 -0.18 -15.80
N ALA A 170 12.40 -1.10 -14.84
CA ALA A 170 11.50 -1.23 -13.69
C ALA A 170 11.80 -0.26 -12.54
N LEU A 171 13.03 0.23 -12.42
CA LEU A 171 13.46 1.06 -11.28
C LEU A 171 13.90 2.47 -11.67
N GLY A 172 13.95 2.76 -12.98
CA GLY A 172 14.27 4.06 -13.53
C GLY A 172 15.73 4.47 -13.41
N GLY A 173 16.64 3.49 -13.40
CA GLY A 173 18.07 3.72 -13.45
C GLY A 173 18.56 3.86 -14.89
N LEU A 174 17.89 4.66 -15.72
CA LEU A 174 18.22 4.85 -17.12
C LEU A 174 19.62 5.40 -17.31
N THR A 175 20.27 5.00 -18.42
CA THR A 175 21.65 5.34 -18.76
C THR A 175 21.85 6.86 -18.82
N ASP A 176 21.07 7.55 -19.62
CA ASP A 176 21.13 9.01 -19.75
C ASP A 176 20.03 9.70 -18.92
N GLY A 177 18.92 9.01 -18.65
CA GLY A 177 17.75 9.56 -17.97
C GLY A 177 16.76 10.16 -18.95
N VAL A 178 15.84 10.99 -18.42
CA VAL A 178 14.75 11.65 -19.17
C VAL A 178 14.65 13.12 -18.81
N SER A 179 14.08 13.93 -19.70
CA SER A 179 13.76 15.33 -19.40
C SER A 179 12.42 15.46 -18.65
N VAL A 180 12.19 16.61 -18.03
CA VAL A 180 10.89 16.91 -17.39
C VAL A 180 9.80 17.08 -18.45
N VAL A 181 10.16 17.53 -19.66
CA VAL A 181 9.23 17.62 -20.81
C VAL A 181 8.75 16.24 -21.22
N ASP A 182 9.68 15.28 -21.40
CA ASP A 182 9.34 13.92 -21.83
C ASP A 182 8.42 13.22 -20.82
N MET A 183 8.72 13.39 -19.53
CA MET A 183 7.87 12.82 -18.47
C MET A 183 6.47 13.45 -18.42
N ALA A 184 6.38 14.77 -18.63
CA ALA A 184 5.08 15.45 -18.70
C ALA A 184 4.28 15.01 -19.94
N ALA A 185 4.94 14.89 -21.10
CA ALA A 185 4.33 14.44 -22.35
C ALA A 185 3.79 13.00 -22.24
N ALA A 186 4.62 12.06 -21.78
CA ALA A 186 4.25 10.67 -21.64
C ALA A 186 3.08 10.48 -20.65
N TYR A 187 3.12 11.14 -19.48
CA TYR A 187 2.02 11.05 -18.51
C TYR A 187 0.73 11.72 -18.99
N SER A 188 0.81 12.70 -19.88
CA SER A 188 -0.37 13.39 -20.40
C SER A 188 -1.28 12.49 -21.24
N VAL A 189 -0.79 11.31 -21.64
CA VAL A 189 -1.56 10.24 -22.28
C VAL A 189 -2.71 9.73 -21.39
N PHE A 190 -2.48 9.62 -20.09
CA PHE A 190 -3.44 9.04 -19.15
C PHE A 190 -4.73 9.86 -18.99
N PRO A 191 -4.70 11.18 -18.71
CA PRO A 191 -5.93 11.98 -18.65
C PRO A 191 -6.56 12.24 -20.02
N ARG A 192 -5.91 11.86 -21.13
CA ARG A 192 -6.40 12.00 -22.51
C ARG A 192 -6.93 10.72 -23.12
N ASN A 193 -7.34 9.76 -22.32
CA ASN A 193 -7.91 8.50 -22.79
C ASN A 193 -6.98 7.71 -23.75
N GLY A 194 -5.68 7.68 -23.44
CA GLY A 194 -4.70 6.93 -24.22
C GLY A 194 -4.13 7.66 -25.44
N LEU A 195 -4.40 8.94 -25.60
CA LEU A 195 -3.93 9.73 -26.73
C LEU A 195 -2.64 10.48 -26.41
N TYR A 196 -1.58 10.21 -27.16
CA TYR A 196 -0.35 11.01 -27.16
C TYR A 196 -0.51 12.22 -28.08
N VAL A 197 -0.06 13.38 -27.62
CA VAL A 197 0.04 14.60 -28.43
C VAL A 197 1.43 15.19 -28.19
N GLU A 198 2.16 15.42 -29.27
CA GLU A 198 3.48 16.04 -29.22
C GLU A 198 3.42 17.38 -28.47
N PRO A 199 4.22 17.56 -27.39
CA PRO A 199 4.17 18.79 -26.62
C PRO A 199 4.71 19.99 -27.42
N ARG A 200 3.98 21.11 -27.34
CA ARG A 200 4.32 22.31 -28.11
C ARG A 200 4.24 23.57 -27.28
N THR A 201 5.12 24.52 -27.58
CA THR A 201 5.14 25.86 -26.96
C THR A 201 4.51 26.93 -27.86
N TYR A 202 4.20 26.61 -29.11
CA TYR A 202 3.52 27.45 -30.06
C TYR A 202 2.62 26.60 -30.98
N THR A 203 1.55 27.20 -31.45
CA THR A 203 0.62 26.55 -32.39
C THR A 203 0.99 26.87 -33.83
N LYS A 204 1.42 28.09 -34.12
CA LYS A 204 1.71 28.58 -35.47
C LYS A 204 2.77 29.66 -35.43
N VAL A 205 3.63 29.69 -36.44
CA VAL A 205 4.57 30.79 -36.72
C VAL A 205 4.28 31.33 -38.11
N THR A 206 3.98 32.60 -38.19
CA THR A 206 3.75 33.31 -39.46
C THR A 206 4.78 34.42 -39.67
N ARG A 207 5.03 34.75 -40.91
CA ARG A 207 5.80 35.90 -41.35
C ARG A 207 4.90 36.80 -42.16
N VAL A 208 4.86 38.08 -41.80
CA VAL A 208 4.18 39.10 -42.61
C VAL A 208 5.11 39.50 -43.75
N LEU A 209 4.66 39.39 -44.98
CA LEU A 209 5.36 39.79 -46.18
C LEU A 209 5.17 41.29 -46.46
N ASP A 210 5.97 41.88 -47.38
CA ASP A 210 5.97 43.31 -47.69
C ASP A 210 4.61 43.80 -48.26
N ASP A 211 3.84 42.89 -48.84
CA ASP A 211 2.47 43.16 -49.34
C ASP A 211 1.37 43.07 -48.28
N GLY A 212 1.75 42.76 -47.04
CA GLY A 212 0.84 42.59 -45.89
C GLY A 212 0.18 41.22 -45.81
N THR A 213 0.51 40.27 -46.67
CA THR A 213 0.04 38.90 -46.59
C THR A 213 0.81 38.11 -45.54
N GLU A 214 0.18 37.10 -44.92
CA GLU A 214 0.82 36.20 -43.97
C GLU A 214 1.28 34.92 -44.64
N GLU A 215 2.56 34.62 -44.57
CA GLU A 215 3.13 33.33 -44.91
C GLU A 215 3.23 32.47 -43.65
N VAL A 216 2.68 31.25 -43.68
CA VAL A 216 2.81 30.26 -42.60
C VAL A 216 4.16 29.58 -42.70
N LEU A 217 5.02 29.76 -41.71
CA LEU A 217 6.35 29.12 -41.63
C LEU A 217 6.29 27.77 -40.92
N LEU A 218 5.52 27.68 -39.82
CA LEU A 218 5.33 26.46 -39.03
C LEU A 218 3.87 26.37 -38.58
N ASP A 219 3.28 25.21 -38.64
CA ASP A 219 1.90 24.98 -38.21
C ASP A 219 1.80 23.65 -37.43
N ASN A 220 1.82 23.73 -36.09
CA ASN A 220 1.66 22.62 -35.18
C ASN A 220 0.18 22.27 -34.88
N THR A 221 -0.78 22.99 -35.48
CA THR A 221 -2.22 22.67 -35.33
C THR A 221 -2.62 21.46 -36.13
N GLN A 222 -1.80 21.05 -37.09
CA GLN A 222 -2.02 19.88 -37.95
C GLN A 222 -1.58 18.56 -37.30
N ASN A 223 -0.83 18.61 -36.20
CA ASN A 223 -0.40 17.40 -35.50
C ASN A 223 -1.62 16.68 -34.92
N GLN A 224 -1.85 15.44 -35.39
CA GLN A 224 -2.96 14.63 -34.94
C GLN A 224 -2.56 13.86 -33.66
N PRO A 225 -3.49 13.66 -32.71
CA PRO A 225 -3.25 12.76 -31.58
C PRO A 225 -3.01 11.32 -32.05
N GLU A 226 -2.04 10.65 -31.45
CA GLU A 226 -1.76 9.23 -31.67
C GLU A 226 -2.42 8.40 -30.56
N ALA A 227 -3.18 7.35 -30.93
CA ALA A 227 -3.71 6.39 -29.98
C ALA A 227 -2.58 5.42 -29.58
N VAL A 228 -2.13 5.48 -28.33
CA VAL A 228 -1.00 4.70 -27.82
C VAL A 228 -1.40 3.70 -26.75
N LEU A 229 -2.54 3.90 -26.09
CA LEU A 229 -3.16 2.98 -25.12
C LEU A 229 -4.65 2.84 -25.41
N SER A 230 -5.22 1.68 -25.06
CA SER A 230 -6.66 1.45 -25.03
C SER A 230 -7.34 2.27 -23.93
N GLU A 231 -8.66 2.45 -24.05
CA GLU A 231 -9.46 3.13 -23.02
C GLU A 231 -9.45 2.34 -21.72
N GLU A 232 -9.47 1.01 -21.78
CA GLU A 232 -9.43 0.10 -20.63
C GLU A 232 -8.12 0.24 -19.86
N THR A 233 -6.99 0.15 -20.56
CA THR A 233 -5.67 0.34 -19.96
C THR A 233 -5.55 1.71 -19.31
N THR A 234 -6.01 2.74 -19.99
CA THR A 234 -5.98 4.12 -19.49
C THR A 234 -6.84 4.27 -18.25
N TRP A 235 -8.02 3.67 -18.24
CA TRP A 235 -8.92 3.68 -17.09
C TRP A 235 -8.26 3.01 -15.87
N TYR A 236 -7.65 1.83 -16.05
CA TYR A 236 -6.93 1.12 -14.98
C TYR A 236 -5.75 1.93 -14.43
N ILE A 237 -4.94 2.51 -15.31
CA ILE A 237 -3.80 3.34 -14.89
C ILE A 237 -4.29 4.55 -14.09
N ASN A 238 -5.35 5.22 -14.55
CA ASN A 238 -5.93 6.35 -13.84
C ASN A 238 -6.45 5.95 -12.44
N ASP A 239 -7.14 4.80 -12.31
CA ASP A 239 -7.63 4.32 -11.02
C ASP A 239 -6.47 3.97 -10.08
N MET A 240 -5.46 3.24 -10.56
CA MET A 240 -4.30 2.88 -9.76
C MET A 240 -3.46 4.10 -9.35
N LEU A 241 -3.27 5.08 -10.23
CA LEU A 241 -2.51 6.30 -9.89
C LEU A 241 -3.30 7.26 -9.00
N LYS A 242 -4.64 7.26 -9.02
CA LYS A 242 -5.44 7.90 -7.97
C LYS A 242 -5.14 7.29 -6.61
N ASN A 243 -5.01 5.97 -6.53
CA ASN A 243 -4.74 5.29 -5.26
C ASN A 243 -3.37 5.66 -4.68
N VAL A 244 -2.36 5.97 -5.51
CA VAL A 244 -1.06 6.51 -5.06
C VAL A 244 -1.24 7.84 -4.30
N VAL A 245 -2.26 8.63 -4.64
CA VAL A 245 -2.56 9.93 -4.01
C VAL A 245 -3.57 9.79 -2.87
N THR A 246 -4.55 8.90 -2.96
CA THR A 246 -5.63 8.76 -1.98
C THR A 246 -5.36 7.73 -0.89
N GLY A 247 -4.63 6.65 -1.18
CA GLY A 247 -4.27 5.62 -0.20
C GLY A 247 -5.34 4.55 0.01
N LYS A 248 -5.76 3.84 -1.02
CA LYS A 248 -6.77 2.78 -0.94
C LYS A 248 -6.29 1.52 -0.21
N PHE A 249 -5.00 1.16 -0.37
CA PHE A 249 -4.43 -0.10 0.15
C PHE A 249 -3.48 0.09 1.33
N GLY A 250 -3.17 1.33 1.67
CA GLY A 250 -2.29 1.71 2.79
C GLY A 250 -0.80 1.78 2.42
N GLY A 251 -0.22 2.94 2.63
CA GLY A 251 1.19 3.24 2.34
C GLY A 251 1.41 4.02 1.04
N ALA A 252 0.39 4.75 0.60
CA ALA A 252 0.46 5.62 -0.57
C ALA A 252 1.60 6.65 -0.47
N THR A 253 2.34 6.80 -1.57
CA THR A 253 3.56 7.62 -1.60
C THR A 253 3.31 9.07 -2.04
N GLY A 254 2.13 9.36 -2.59
CA GLY A 254 1.79 10.65 -3.20
C GLY A 254 0.72 11.46 -2.46
N THR A 255 0.38 11.13 -1.22
CA THR A 255 -0.72 11.76 -0.47
C THR A 255 -0.59 13.28 -0.30
N GLY A 256 0.65 13.78 -0.29
CA GLY A 256 0.91 15.22 -0.24
C GLY A 256 0.45 16.01 -1.49
N ALA A 257 0.12 15.31 -2.60
CA ALA A 257 -0.35 15.93 -3.83
C ALA A 257 -1.87 16.17 -3.86
N GLN A 258 -2.62 15.71 -2.87
CA GLN A 258 -4.08 15.92 -2.82
C GLN A 258 -4.43 17.40 -2.92
N LEU A 259 -5.36 17.74 -3.81
CA LEU A 259 -5.97 19.05 -3.96
C LEU A 259 -7.40 19.01 -3.43
N SER A 260 -7.80 20.05 -2.71
CA SER A 260 -9.17 20.12 -2.16
C SER A 260 -10.20 20.16 -3.30
N GLY A 261 -11.14 19.22 -3.28
CA GLY A 261 -12.23 19.16 -4.25
C GLY A 261 -11.78 18.87 -5.69
N MET A 262 -10.61 18.23 -5.91
CA MET A 262 -10.12 17.91 -7.24
C MET A 262 -9.60 16.47 -7.32
N THR A 263 -9.95 15.77 -8.40
CA THR A 263 -9.41 14.44 -8.71
C THR A 263 -7.95 14.58 -9.13
N VAL A 264 -7.05 13.89 -8.41
CA VAL A 264 -5.61 13.88 -8.69
C VAL A 264 -5.12 12.46 -8.82
N ALA A 265 -4.30 12.21 -9.82
CA ALA A 265 -3.54 10.98 -9.99
C ALA A 265 -2.06 11.33 -10.19
N GLY A 266 -1.15 10.43 -9.84
CA GLY A 266 0.28 10.70 -10.04
C GLY A 266 1.19 9.66 -9.41
N LYS A 267 2.50 9.84 -9.67
CA LYS A 267 3.54 8.91 -9.20
C LYS A 267 4.76 9.66 -8.71
N THR A 268 5.25 9.25 -7.56
CA THR A 268 6.54 9.69 -7.03
C THR A 268 7.70 8.95 -7.67
N GLY A 269 8.80 9.63 -7.86
CA GLY A 269 10.09 9.06 -8.24
C GLY A 269 11.17 9.39 -7.22
N THR A 270 12.07 8.44 -7.01
CA THR A 270 13.27 8.61 -6.19
C THR A 270 14.34 7.69 -6.76
N THR A 271 15.52 8.23 -7.04
CA THR A 271 16.66 7.42 -7.46
C THR A 271 17.30 6.68 -6.29
N ASN A 272 17.99 5.57 -6.55
CA ASN A 272 18.60 4.71 -5.52
C ASN A 272 19.49 5.47 -4.53
N SER A 273 20.24 6.46 -5.03
CA SER A 273 21.12 7.31 -4.20
C SER A 273 20.40 8.52 -3.58
N ASN A 274 19.10 8.68 -3.83
CA ASN A 274 18.31 9.86 -3.46
C ASN A 274 18.83 11.18 -4.06
N ASN A 275 19.48 11.13 -5.22
CA ASN A 275 20.01 12.32 -5.89
C ASN A 275 18.92 13.09 -6.64
N ASP A 276 17.89 12.40 -7.10
CA ASP A 276 16.77 12.96 -7.83
C ASP A 276 15.47 12.58 -7.15
N LYS A 277 14.56 13.53 -7.06
CA LYS A 277 13.19 13.38 -6.61
C LYS A 277 12.25 13.87 -7.68
N TRP A 278 11.23 13.04 -7.97
CA TRP A 278 10.25 13.32 -8.99
C TRP A 278 8.84 13.22 -8.44
N PHE A 279 7.95 14.00 -9.01
CA PHE A 279 6.53 13.76 -8.96
C PHE A 279 5.93 14.15 -10.31
N VAL A 280 5.27 13.19 -10.95
CA VAL A 280 4.48 13.44 -12.14
C VAL A 280 3.03 13.19 -11.76
N GLY A 281 2.24 14.24 -11.75
CA GLY A 281 0.85 14.19 -11.34
C GLY A 281 -0.03 14.97 -12.31
N TYR A 282 -1.29 14.57 -12.36
CA TYR A 282 -2.26 15.16 -13.26
C TYR A 282 -3.66 15.19 -12.68
N THR A 283 -4.46 16.06 -13.24
CA THR A 283 -5.89 16.21 -13.06
C THR A 283 -6.57 16.08 -14.42
N PRO A 284 -7.90 16.08 -14.52
CA PRO A 284 -8.56 16.17 -15.82
C PRO A 284 -8.29 17.46 -16.62
N TYR A 285 -7.61 18.43 -16.00
CA TYR A 285 -7.31 19.71 -16.62
C TYR A 285 -5.86 19.85 -17.08
N TYR A 286 -4.90 19.35 -16.31
CA TYR A 286 -3.48 19.57 -16.57
C TYR A 286 -2.64 18.37 -16.10
N THR A 287 -1.57 18.10 -16.84
CA THR A 287 -0.49 17.20 -16.43
C THR A 287 0.73 18.03 -16.08
N ALA A 288 1.33 17.76 -14.91
CA ALA A 288 2.55 18.46 -14.52
C ALA A 288 3.63 17.49 -14.01
N ALA A 289 4.83 17.57 -14.58
CA ALA A 289 6.01 16.88 -14.10
C ALA A 289 6.92 17.82 -13.33
N VAL A 290 7.39 17.41 -12.18
CA VAL A 290 8.34 18.13 -11.33
C VAL A 290 9.55 17.26 -11.03
N TRP A 291 10.72 17.83 -11.26
CA TRP A 291 12.00 17.30 -10.82
C TRP A 291 12.63 18.20 -9.76
N VAL A 292 13.30 17.58 -8.79
CA VAL A 292 14.10 18.24 -7.76
C VAL A 292 15.44 17.52 -7.63
N GLY A 293 16.55 18.27 -7.64
CA GLY A 293 17.90 17.72 -7.52
C GLY A 293 18.95 18.81 -7.38
N TYR A 294 20.20 18.39 -7.29
CA TYR A 294 21.36 19.31 -7.34
C TYR A 294 21.95 19.33 -8.75
N ASN A 295 22.64 20.42 -9.09
CA ASN A 295 23.30 20.55 -10.38
C ASN A 295 24.30 19.40 -10.60
N ASN A 296 25.19 19.20 -9.66
CA ASN A 296 26.00 17.98 -9.59
C ASN A 296 25.26 16.98 -8.71
N PRO A 297 24.95 15.78 -9.20
CA PRO A 297 24.16 14.81 -8.46
C PRO A 297 24.70 14.54 -7.05
N GLU A 298 23.91 14.83 -6.05
CA GLU A 298 24.22 14.63 -4.63
C GLU A 298 22.95 14.29 -3.86
N ARG A 299 23.10 13.53 -2.75
CA ARG A 299 21.97 13.05 -1.97
C ARG A 299 21.11 14.18 -1.43
N ILE A 300 19.80 14.14 -1.70
CA ILE A 300 18.80 15.01 -1.12
C ILE A 300 18.40 14.44 0.25
N SER A 301 18.65 15.23 1.31
CA SER A 301 18.25 14.90 2.67
C SER A 301 16.93 15.59 2.99
N SER A 302 15.82 14.87 2.80
CA SER A 302 14.47 15.33 3.11
C SER A 302 13.62 14.14 3.58
N SER A 303 12.80 14.36 4.60
CA SER A 303 11.85 13.35 5.11
C SER A 303 10.70 13.10 4.14
N ASN A 304 10.28 14.13 3.40
CA ASN A 304 9.21 14.07 2.42
C ASN A 304 9.79 14.21 1.00
N ASN A 305 9.02 13.82 0.00
CA ASN A 305 9.41 14.08 -1.40
C ASN A 305 9.14 15.55 -1.75
N PRO A 306 10.20 16.38 -1.93
CA PRO A 306 10.03 17.80 -2.20
C PRO A 306 9.38 18.10 -3.55
N ALA A 307 9.47 17.18 -4.52
CA ALA A 307 8.80 17.36 -5.81
C ALA A 307 7.26 17.34 -5.68
N VAL A 308 6.72 16.53 -4.75
CA VAL A 308 5.28 16.55 -4.42
C VAL A 308 4.86 17.91 -3.88
N SER A 309 5.66 18.50 -2.98
CA SER A 309 5.37 19.81 -2.39
C SER A 309 5.42 20.92 -3.43
N MET A 310 6.42 20.92 -4.30
CA MET A 310 6.54 21.90 -5.39
C MET A 310 5.42 21.78 -6.40
N TRP A 311 5.04 20.54 -6.76
CA TRP A 311 3.87 20.28 -7.62
C TRP A 311 2.61 20.90 -7.02
N LYS A 312 2.33 20.62 -5.75
CA LYS A 312 1.13 21.14 -5.06
C LYS A 312 1.12 22.66 -4.96
N LYS A 313 2.27 23.29 -4.66
CA LYS A 313 2.38 24.76 -4.59
C LYS A 313 2.01 25.46 -5.90
N VAL A 314 2.25 24.80 -7.03
CA VAL A 314 1.89 25.32 -8.35
C VAL A 314 0.47 24.92 -8.72
N MET A 315 0.11 23.65 -8.56
CA MET A 315 -1.16 23.12 -9.07
C MET A 315 -2.36 23.53 -8.23
N ALA A 316 -2.21 23.73 -6.92
CA ALA A 316 -3.33 24.14 -6.07
C ALA A 316 -3.92 25.49 -6.51
N PRO A 317 -3.15 26.57 -6.64
CA PRO A 317 -3.71 27.85 -7.11
C PRO A 317 -4.16 27.84 -8.58
N ILE A 318 -3.60 26.95 -9.43
CA ILE A 318 -4.08 26.79 -10.82
C ILE A 318 -5.51 26.20 -10.85
N HIS A 319 -5.86 25.36 -9.86
CA HIS A 319 -7.15 24.70 -9.79
C HIS A 319 -8.17 25.44 -8.92
N GLU A 320 -7.80 26.57 -8.32
CA GLU A 320 -8.73 27.38 -7.53
C GLU A 320 -9.90 27.86 -8.40
N GLY A 321 -11.12 27.56 -7.95
CA GLY A 321 -12.36 27.90 -8.66
C GLY A 321 -12.73 26.95 -9.81
N LEU A 322 -11.93 25.91 -10.12
CA LEU A 322 -12.30 24.91 -11.10
C LEU A 322 -13.21 23.85 -10.47
N GLU A 323 -14.23 23.43 -11.23
CA GLU A 323 -15.09 22.32 -10.83
C GLU A 323 -14.34 20.98 -10.91
N ASN A 324 -14.64 20.05 -10.00
CA ASN A 324 -14.08 18.71 -10.09
C ASN A 324 -14.62 17.97 -11.30
N LYS A 325 -13.73 17.27 -11.99
CA LYS A 325 -14.07 16.34 -13.08
C LYS A 325 -13.47 14.96 -12.78
N SER A 326 -14.12 13.93 -13.31
CA SER A 326 -13.56 12.58 -13.36
C SER A 326 -12.64 12.44 -14.57
N PHE A 327 -11.69 11.50 -14.49
CA PHE A 327 -10.98 11.06 -15.69
C PHE A 327 -11.94 10.39 -16.68
N PRO A 328 -11.59 10.27 -17.97
CA PRO A 328 -12.42 9.62 -18.98
C PRO A 328 -12.86 8.23 -18.51
N ALA A 329 -14.10 7.89 -18.79
CA ALA A 329 -14.63 6.56 -18.59
C ALA A 329 -14.29 5.67 -19.80
N ALA A 330 -14.08 4.38 -19.59
CA ALA A 330 -14.03 3.41 -20.68
C ALA A 330 -15.44 2.93 -21.03
N GLY A 331 -15.65 2.60 -22.31
CA GLY A 331 -16.95 2.12 -22.80
C GLY A 331 -17.27 0.67 -22.42
N SER A 332 -16.28 -0.14 -22.03
CA SER A 332 -16.44 -1.55 -21.67
C SER A 332 -17.14 -1.77 -20.35
N GLU A 333 -17.86 -2.89 -20.23
CA GLU A 333 -18.59 -3.27 -19.01
C GLU A 333 -17.63 -3.52 -17.84
N GLN A 334 -17.93 -2.90 -16.70
CA GLN A 334 -17.17 -3.03 -15.47
C GLN A 334 -17.96 -3.78 -14.40
N LYS A 335 -17.28 -4.61 -13.62
CA LYS A 335 -17.83 -5.39 -12.50
C LYS A 335 -17.09 -5.10 -11.21
N SER A 336 -17.87 -4.98 -10.15
CA SER A 336 -17.33 -4.88 -8.78
C SER A 336 -17.18 -6.28 -8.21
N VAL A 337 -15.94 -6.67 -7.87
CA VAL A 337 -15.59 -8.03 -7.45
C VAL A 337 -14.74 -8.00 -6.18
N SER A 338 -15.05 -8.91 -5.25
CA SER A 338 -14.21 -9.13 -4.06
C SER A 338 -13.00 -9.97 -4.43
N ILE A 339 -11.82 -9.39 -4.34
CA ILE A 339 -10.53 -10.00 -4.70
C ILE A 339 -9.68 -10.24 -3.46
N CYS A 340 -9.05 -11.39 -3.39
CA CYS A 340 -8.02 -11.69 -2.42
C CYS A 340 -6.72 -10.96 -2.77
N MET A 341 -6.22 -10.16 -1.85
CA MET A 341 -5.00 -9.34 -2.03
C MET A 341 -3.73 -10.17 -2.22
N ASP A 342 -3.73 -11.44 -1.78
CA ASP A 342 -2.56 -12.31 -1.85
C ASP A 342 -2.53 -13.19 -3.10
N SER A 343 -3.70 -13.63 -3.60
CA SER A 343 -3.79 -14.48 -4.79
C SER A 343 -4.12 -13.72 -6.07
N GLY A 344 -4.84 -12.60 -5.97
CA GLY A 344 -5.41 -11.89 -7.13
C GLY A 344 -6.70 -12.53 -7.66
N LEU A 345 -7.18 -13.61 -7.03
CA LEU A 345 -8.40 -14.33 -7.39
C LEU A 345 -9.59 -13.86 -6.56
N ARG A 346 -10.81 -14.35 -6.86
CA ARG A 346 -11.99 -14.04 -6.04
C ARG A 346 -11.78 -14.48 -4.60
N ALA A 347 -12.10 -13.60 -3.67
CA ALA A 347 -11.92 -13.88 -2.24
C ALA A 347 -12.89 -14.96 -1.75
N THR A 348 -12.44 -15.77 -0.79
CA THR A 348 -13.20 -16.77 -0.05
C THR A 348 -13.36 -16.34 1.41
N GLU A 349 -14.12 -17.10 2.20
CA GLU A 349 -14.28 -16.88 3.63
C GLU A 349 -12.92 -16.93 4.37
N ALA A 350 -12.04 -17.83 3.97
CA ALA A 350 -10.67 -17.89 4.50
C ALA A 350 -9.90 -16.57 4.31
N CYS A 351 -10.12 -15.86 3.19
CA CYS A 351 -9.49 -14.56 2.97
C CYS A 351 -10.03 -13.44 3.89
N LEU A 352 -11.30 -13.57 4.32
CA LEU A 352 -11.92 -12.60 5.25
C LEU A 352 -11.40 -12.79 6.67
N ASN A 353 -11.08 -14.04 7.05
CA ASN A 353 -10.69 -14.45 8.39
C ASN A 353 -9.16 -14.59 8.58
N ASP A 354 -8.35 -13.93 7.74
CA ASP A 354 -6.89 -13.92 7.86
C ASP A 354 -6.47 -13.19 9.14
N PRO A 355 -5.50 -13.72 9.92
CA PRO A 355 -5.03 -13.12 11.16
C PRO A 355 -4.42 -11.71 10.99
N ARG A 356 -3.94 -11.34 9.80
CA ARG A 356 -3.48 -9.98 9.46
C ARG A 356 -4.65 -8.99 9.25
N GLY A 357 -5.88 -9.42 9.45
CA GLY A 357 -7.11 -8.74 9.04
C GLY A 357 -7.55 -9.15 7.63
N SER A 358 -8.81 -8.87 7.28
CA SER A 358 -9.38 -9.27 6.00
C SER A 358 -8.45 -8.97 4.82
N ARG A 359 -8.16 -10.01 4.03
CA ARG A 359 -7.39 -9.93 2.78
C ARG A 359 -8.28 -9.76 1.55
N ALA A 360 -9.58 -9.68 1.72
CA ALA A 360 -10.52 -9.39 0.65
C ALA A 360 -10.68 -7.87 0.47
N ARG A 361 -10.61 -7.41 -0.78
CA ARG A 361 -10.85 -6.00 -1.16
C ARG A 361 -11.68 -5.94 -2.44
N THR A 362 -12.51 -4.93 -2.53
CA THR A 362 -13.32 -4.68 -3.72
C THR A 362 -12.48 -4.02 -4.81
N PHE A 363 -12.48 -4.65 -5.98
CA PHE A 363 -11.90 -4.14 -7.22
C PHE A 363 -13.02 -3.89 -8.23
N THR A 364 -12.86 -2.86 -9.03
CA THR A 364 -13.63 -2.65 -10.25
C THR A 364 -12.77 -3.13 -11.41
N LEU A 365 -13.22 -4.15 -12.13
CA LEU A 365 -12.51 -4.77 -13.24
C LEU A 365 -13.41 -4.80 -14.48
N PHE A 366 -12.83 -4.76 -15.67
CA PHE A 366 -13.57 -5.06 -16.88
C PHE A 366 -13.98 -6.54 -16.87
N SER A 367 -15.10 -6.85 -17.55
CA SER A 367 -15.72 -8.18 -17.49
C SER A 367 -14.75 -9.31 -17.83
N ASP A 368 -13.86 -9.09 -18.80
CA ASP A 368 -12.89 -10.08 -19.28
C ASP A 368 -11.71 -10.29 -18.30
N ASP A 369 -11.45 -9.32 -17.44
CA ASP A 369 -10.39 -9.39 -16.43
C ASP A 369 -10.86 -9.96 -15.08
N VAL A 370 -12.17 -10.24 -14.95
CA VAL A 370 -12.71 -10.81 -13.72
C VAL A 370 -12.26 -12.27 -13.57
N PRO A 371 -11.48 -12.62 -12.52
CA PRO A 371 -11.03 -13.99 -12.33
C PRO A 371 -12.22 -14.96 -12.24
N ALA A 372 -12.17 -16.05 -13.00
CA ALA A 372 -13.16 -17.12 -12.89
C ALA A 372 -12.99 -17.92 -11.59
N GLU A 373 -11.74 -18.09 -11.15
CA GLU A 373 -11.35 -18.91 -10.01
C GLU A 373 -11.46 -18.16 -8.68
N THR A 374 -11.62 -18.92 -7.60
CA THR A 374 -11.56 -18.44 -6.22
C THR A 374 -10.15 -18.63 -5.63
N CYS A 375 -9.85 -17.90 -4.56
CA CYS A 375 -8.56 -18.00 -3.89
C CYS A 375 -8.30 -19.41 -3.36
N SER A 376 -7.18 -19.98 -3.79
CA SER A 376 -6.66 -21.28 -3.32
C SER A 376 -5.45 -21.13 -2.38
N LEU A 377 -4.96 -19.90 -2.15
CA LEU A 377 -3.81 -19.64 -1.28
C LEU A 377 -4.17 -19.54 0.20
N HIS A 378 -5.44 -19.26 0.54
CA HIS A 378 -5.87 -19.24 1.93
C HIS A 378 -6.52 -20.57 2.30
N LYS A 379 -6.00 -21.18 3.35
CA LYS A 379 -6.46 -22.44 3.93
C LYS A 379 -7.13 -22.17 5.28
N GLU A 380 -8.26 -22.77 5.53
CA GLU A 380 -8.91 -22.71 6.84
C GLU A 380 -8.23 -23.68 7.80
N VAL A 381 -7.92 -23.20 9.00
CA VAL A 381 -7.36 -23.99 10.09
C VAL A 381 -8.02 -23.59 11.41
N GLU A 382 -8.14 -24.56 12.31
CA GLU A 382 -8.59 -24.34 13.68
C GLU A 382 -7.40 -24.01 14.58
N VAL A 383 -7.49 -22.91 15.32
CA VAL A 383 -6.47 -22.45 16.27
C VAL A 383 -7.07 -22.29 17.67
N CYS A 384 -6.21 -22.37 18.69
CA CYS A 384 -6.61 -22.19 20.08
C CYS A 384 -6.29 -20.78 20.56
N THR A 385 -7.29 -19.94 20.76
CA THR A 385 -7.13 -18.55 21.21
C THR A 385 -6.49 -18.40 22.60
N GLY A 386 -6.52 -19.48 23.41
CA GLY A 386 -5.82 -19.54 24.71
C GLY A 386 -4.31 -19.77 24.62
N SER A 387 -3.77 -20.06 23.42
CA SER A 387 -2.35 -20.37 23.19
C SER A 387 -1.77 -19.48 22.07
N PRO A 388 -1.38 -18.21 22.36
CA PRO A 388 -0.83 -17.30 21.37
C PRO A 388 0.56 -17.74 20.91
N VAL A 389 0.85 -17.61 19.61
CA VAL A 389 2.19 -17.82 19.06
C VAL A 389 3.08 -16.62 19.43
N LEU A 390 4.28 -16.89 19.93
CA LEU A 390 5.25 -15.87 20.32
C LEU A 390 6.29 -15.63 19.23
N GLY A 391 6.63 -14.38 19.01
CA GLY A 391 7.76 -13.97 18.18
C GLY A 391 9.11 -14.26 18.84
N GLY A 392 10.19 -14.07 18.10
CA GLY A 392 11.55 -14.30 18.59
C GLY A 392 11.97 -13.36 19.75
N ASP A 393 11.24 -12.30 20.01
CA ASP A 393 11.40 -11.37 21.14
C ASP A 393 10.51 -11.73 22.35
N GLY A 394 9.75 -12.83 22.25
CA GLY A 394 8.83 -13.31 23.31
C GLY A 394 7.47 -12.57 23.33
N THR A 395 7.21 -11.64 22.41
CA THR A 395 5.89 -10.98 22.28
C THR A 395 4.94 -11.83 21.45
N ALA A 396 3.64 -11.77 21.75
CA ALA A 396 2.63 -12.46 20.94
C ALA A 396 2.55 -11.85 19.54
N ILE A 397 2.52 -12.71 18.51
CA ILE A 397 2.26 -12.27 17.14
C ILE A 397 0.75 -12.01 17.03
N GLU A 398 0.38 -10.80 16.64
CA GLU A 398 -1.01 -10.36 16.59
C GLU A 398 -1.89 -11.30 15.75
N GLY A 399 -2.99 -11.76 16.33
CA GLY A 399 -3.97 -12.60 15.66
C GLY A 399 -3.53 -14.05 15.40
N LEU A 400 -2.30 -14.46 15.78
CA LEU A 400 -1.76 -15.77 15.50
C LEU A 400 -1.73 -16.63 16.78
N TYR A 401 -2.29 -17.85 16.69
CA TYR A 401 -2.42 -18.80 17.78
C TYR A 401 -1.95 -20.18 17.31
N HIS A 402 -1.52 -21.04 18.22
CA HIS A 402 -1.18 -22.41 17.91
C HIS A 402 -2.38 -23.17 17.34
N LEU A 403 -2.12 -24.19 16.53
CA LEU A 403 -3.16 -25.07 16.00
C LEU A 403 -3.96 -25.69 17.17
N ALA A 404 -5.28 -25.80 17.02
CA ALA A 404 -6.11 -26.40 18.04
C ALA A 404 -5.78 -27.90 18.22
N GLY A 405 -5.54 -28.30 19.45
CA GLY A 405 -5.35 -29.70 19.85
C GLY A 405 -6.68 -30.40 20.14
N GLU A 406 -6.59 -31.69 20.43
CA GLU A 406 -7.74 -32.53 20.75
C GLU A 406 -8.53 -32.01 21.95
N PHE A 407 -7.85 -31.49 22.96
CA PHE A 407 -8.43 -31.07 24.23
C PHE A 407 -8.77 -29.58 24.30
N CYS A 408 -8.60 -28.84 23.21
CA CYS A 408 -9.02 -27.45 23.16
C CYS A 408 -10.55 -27.33 23.21
N PRO A 409 -11.12 -26.57 24.17
CA PRO A 409 -12.54 -26.37 24.28
C PRO A 409 -13.16 -25.77 23.02
N ARG A 410 -14.15 -26.44 22.42
CA ARG A 410 -14.86 -25.97 21.23
C ARG A 410 -16.10 -25.17 21.56
N GLN A 411 -16.64 -25.34 22.79
CA GLN A 411 -17.81 -24.64 23.32
C GLN A 411 -17.68 -24.52 24.83
N ALA A 412 -18.51 -23.70 25.45
CA ALA A 412 -18.62 -23.64 26.90
C ALA A 412 -19.05 -25.01 27.46
N ASP A 413 -18.48 -25.43 28.59
CA ASP A 413 -18.83 -26.62 29.36
C ASP A 413 -18.72 -26.29 30.85
N GLU A 414 -19.83 -25.91 31.45
CA GLU A 414 -19.90 -25.53 32.87
C GLU A 414 -19.49 -26.68 33.80
N GLY A 415 -19.79 -27.94 33.40
CA GLY A 415 -19.43 -29.13 34.18
C GLY A 415 -17.92 -29.38 34.25
N ALA A 416 -17.18 -28.88 33.27
CA ALA A 416 -15.71 -28.90 33.20
C ALA A 416 -15.06 -27.56 33.57
N GLY A 417 -15.82 -26.57 34.06
CA GLY A 417 -15.31 -25.23 34.38
C GLY A 417 -14.88 -24.42 33.17
N VAL A 418 -15.35 -24.75 31.99
CA VAL A 418 -15.06 -24.04 30.73
C VAL A 418 -16.12 -23.00 30.49
N THR A 419 -15.79 -21.72 30.64
CA THR A 419 -16.72 -20.60 30.49
C THR A 419 -17.02 -20.26 29.02
N GLU A 420 -16.06 -20.54 28.11
CA GLU A 420 -16.21 -20.30 26.65
C GLU A 420 -15.32 -21.24 25.82
N GLY A 421 -15.68 -21.46 24.57
CA GLY A 421 -14.84 -22.19 23.62
C GLY A 421 -13.59 -21.39 23.25
N THR A 422 -12.44 -22.06 23.16
CA THR A 422 -11.16 -21.44 22.75
C THR A 422 -10.77 -21.74 21.31
N VAL A 423 -11.52 -22.58 20.60
CA VAL A 423 -11.23 -22.92 19.20
C VAL A 423 -11.88 -21.90 18.26
N LYS A 424 -11.05 -21.36 17.36
CA LYS A 424 -11.47 -20.41 16.31
C LYS A 424 -10.95 -20.88 14.95
N THR A 425 -11.78 -20.80 13.91
CA THR A 425 -11.32 -20.99 12.52
C THR A 425 -10.75 -19.68 11.98
N ILE A 426 -9.54 -19.75 11.46
CA ILE A 426 -8.87 -18.66 10.75
C ILE A 426 -8.50 -19.08 9.34
N GLY A 427 -8.35 -18.10 8.43
CA GLY A 427 -7.74 -18.33 7.14
C GLY A 427 -6.26 -18.01 7.21
N ILE A 428 -5.38 -18.95 6.84
CA ILE A 428 -3.93 -18.77 6.85
C ILE A 428 -3.35 -18.90 5.44
N LEU A 429 -2.33 -18.10 5.12
CA LEU A 429 -1.71 -18.10 3.79
C LEU A 429 -0.86 -19.37 3.58
N ASP A 430 -1.32 -20.30 2.74
CA ASP A 430 -0.59 -21.50 2.31
C ASP A 430 0.22 -21.18 1.06
N TYR A 431 1.38 -20.58 1.27
CA TYR A 431 2.29 -20.13 0.21
C TYR A 431 3.73 -20.47 0.57
N SER A 432 4.45 -21.04 -0.40
CA SER A 432 5.87 -21.33 -0.26
C SER A 432 6.70 -20.24 -0.91
N ARG A 433 7.69 -19.73 -0.19
CA ARG A 433 8.63 -18.71 -0.66
C ARG A 433 10.06 -19.20 -0.55
N GLU A 434 10.79 -19.15 -1.68
CA GLU A 434 12.21 -19.42 -1.66
C GLU A 434 12.98 -18.29 -0.97
N SER A 435 13.90 -18.64 -0.08
CA SER A 435 14.72 -17.66 0.63
C SER A 435 15.74 -17.02 -0.31
N VAL A 436 15.76 -15.70 -0.39
CA VAL A 436 16.73 -14.92 -1.14
C VAL A 436 17.55 -14.07 -0.17
N GLY A 437 18.81 -14.49 0.06
CA GLY A 437 19.74 -13.73 0.89
C GLY A 437 19.32 -13.53 2.36
N GLY A 438 18.50 -14.44 2.91
CA GLY A 438 18.01 -14.34 4.27
C GLY A 438 17.00 -13.21 4.49
N ALA A 439 16.44 -12.64 3.41
CA ALA A 439 15.40 -11.61 3.53
C ALA A 439 14.13 -12.17 4.21
N ALA A 440 13.44 -11.31 4.94
CA ALA A 440 12.13 -11.60 5.51
C ALA A 440 11.07 -10.64 4.94
N ALA A 441 9.85 -11.13 4.75
CA ALA A 441 8.69 -10.32 4.42
C ALA A 441 7.74 -10.24 5.63
N LYS A 442 6.92 -9.20 5.67
CA LYS A 442 5.97 -8.99 6.79
C LYS A 442 4.93 -10.11 6.94
N ASP A 443 4.63 -10.82 5.86
CA ASP A 443 3.72 -11.96 5.86
C ASP A 443 4.38 -13.29 6.24
N SER A 444 5.72 -13.33 6.45
CA SER A 444 6.44 -14.59 6.68
C SER A 444 5.97 -15.33 7.93
N SER A 445 5.59 -14.63 8.99
CA SER A 445 5.03 -15.23 10.22
C SER A 445 3.58 -15.68 10.06
N TYR A 446 2.91 -15.31 8.98
CA TYR A 446 1.51 -15.64 8.68
C TYR A 446 1.39 -16.71 7.58
N LEU A 447 2.48 -17.40 7.28
CA LEU A 447 2.47 -18.55 6.38
C LEU A 447 2.04 -19.81 7.17
N TYR A 448 1.29 -20.69 6.52
CA TYR A 448 0.88 -21.97 7.13
C TYR A 448 2.07 -22.78 7.61
N SER A 449 3.15 -22.84 6.80
CA SER A 449 4.38 -23.54 7.18
C SER A 449 5.04 -22.99 8.45
N PHE A 450 4.94 -21.68 8.69
CA PHE A 450 5.41 -21.08 9.95
C PHE A 450 4.51 -21.51 11.11
N LEU A 451 3.19 -21.43 10.96
CA LEU A 451 2.23 -21.85 12.00
C LEU A 451 2.35 -23.35 12.31
N GLU A 452 2.45 -24.19 11.29
CA GLU A 452 2.62 -25.64 11.44
C GLU A 452 3.90 -25.98 12.25
N ALA A 453 4.98 -25.23 12.00
CA ALA A 453 6.23 -25.39 12.75
C ALA A 453 6.14 -24.98 14.23
N GLN A 454 5.17 -24.14 14.62
CA GLN A 454 4.91 -23.79 16.02
C GLN A 454 4.22 -24.96 16.78
N GLY A 455 3.52 -25.84 16.06
CA GLY A 455 2.84 -27.00 16.63
C GLY A 455 1.41 -26.70 17.11
N THR A 456 0.89 -27.64 17.91
CA THR A 456 -0.45 -27.55 18.49
C THR A 456 -0.43 -26.84 19.85
N CYS A 457 -1.59 -26.44 20.30
CA CYS A 457 -1.81 -25.78 21.60
C CYS A 457 -1.08 -26.51 22.73
N ASP A 458 -0.28 -25.79 23.48
CA ASP A 458 0.50 -26.25 24.62
C ASP A 458 -0.17 -26.00 25.99
N VAL A 459 -1.33 -25.32 25.98
CA VAL A 459 -2.12 -24.99 27.17
C VAL A 459 -3.11 -26.12 27.49
N HIS A 460 -3.85 -26.60 26.49
CA HIS A 460 -4.88 -27.63 26.65
C HIS A 460 -4.30 -29.00 26.26
N THR A 461 -3.43 -29.56 27.10
CA THR A 461 -2.69 -30.81 26.84
C THR A 461 -3.39 -32.06 27.38
N THR A 462 -4.41 -31.90 28.23
CA THR A 462 -5.21 -32.97 28.82
C THR A 462 -6.69 -32.64 28.71
N ALA A 463 -7.53 -33.70 28.78
CA ALA A 463 -8.97 -33.49 28.82
C ALA A 463 -9.36 -32.63 30.04
N PRO A 464 -10.30 -31.69 29.89
CA PRO A 464 -10.85 -30.96 31.01
C PRO A 464 -11.32 -31.94 32.09
N GLN A 465 -10.86 -31.76 33.32
CA GLN A 465 -11.33 -32.56 34.43
C GLN A 465 -12.66 -31.97 34.88
N PRO A 466 -13.67 -32.83 35.17
CA PRO A 466 -14.84 -32.34 35.86
C PRO A 466 -14.41 -31.63 37.14
N GLN A 467 -14.89 -30.45 37.36
CA GLN A 467 -14.67 -29.80 38.67
C GLN A 467 -15.37 -30.67 39.70
N GLU A 468 -14.57 -31.19 40.66
CA GLU A 468 -15.21 -31.73 41.87
C GLU A 468 -16.03 -30.57 42.45
N PRO A 469 -17.32 -30.82 42.75
CA PRO A 469 -18.14 -29.77 43.34
C PRO A 469 -17.41 -29.27 44.60
N GLU A 470 -17.25 -27.96 44.74
CA GLU A 470 -16.73 -27.39 45.98
C GLU A 470 -17.48 -28.00 47.14
N GLU A 471 -16.72 -28.50 48.12
CA GLU A 471 -17.32 -29.24 49.24
C GLU A 471 -18.21 -28.26 50.01
N TYR A 472 -19.53 -28.34 49.73
CA TYR A 472 -20.52 -27.47 50.34
C TYR A 472 -20.49 -27.62 51.88
N ASP A 473 -20.28 -26.51 52.59
CA ASP A 473 -20.33 -26.48 54.04
C ASP A 473 -21.79 -26.34 54.52
N PRO A 474 -22.38 -27.36 55.07
CA PRO A 474 -23.75 -27.32 55.56
C PRO A 474 -23.98 -26.24 56.66
N ASN A 475 -22.93 -25.79 57.33
CA ASN A 475 -23.04 -24.74 58.37
C ASN A 475 -23.17 -23.32 57.73
N SER A 476 -22.83 -23.17 56.47
CA SER A 476 -23.00 -21.92 55.75
C SER A 476 -24.46 -21.65 55.33
N PHE A 477 -25.35 -22.63 55.43
CA PHE A 477 -26.73 -22.55 54.96
C PHE A 477 -27.56 -21.49 55.74
N VAL A 478 -28.14 -20.56 55.03
CA VAL A 478 -29.09 -19.57 55.49
C VAL A 478 -30.32 -19.52 54.59
N ILE A 479 -31.46 -19.95 55.10
CA ILE A 479 -32.68 -20.12 54.26
C ILE A 479 -33.13 -18.79 53.58
N SER A 480 -32.86 -17.66 54.20
CA SER A 480 -33.20 -16.35 53.64
C SER A 480 -32.20 -15.84 52.60
N ASP A 481 -31.07 -16.54 52.40
CA ASP A 481 -30.03 -16.19 51.44
C ASP A 481 -29.78 -17.33 50.44
N PRO A 482 -30.41 -17.28 49.24
CA PRO A 482 -30.25 -18.33 48.23
C PRO A 482 -28.82 -18.56 47.78
N SER A 483 -27.89 -17.62 47.96
CA SER A 483 -26.47 -17.82 47.63
C SER A 483 -25.75 -18.81 48.52
N THR A 484 -26.31 -19.14 49.69
CA THR A 484 -25.80 -20.09 50.64
C THR A 484 -26.45 -21.49 50.53
N TRP A 485 -27.34 -21.70 49.56
CA TRP A 485 -28.01 -22.95 49.36
C TRP A 485 -27.11 -24.03 48.75
N PRO A 486 -27.39 -25.31 48.96
CA PRO A 486 -26.59 -26.37 48.35
C PRO A 486 -26.55 -26.25 46.85
N PRO A 487 -25.40 -26.56 46.20
CA PRO A 487 -25.33 -26.57 44.75
C PRO A 487 -26.35 -27.60 44.18
N VAL A 488 -27.03 -27.21 43.11
CA VAL A 488 -28.11 -27.99 42.47
C VAL A 488 -27.61 -29.40 42.03
N ASN A 489 -26.32 -29.56 41.81
CA ASN A 489 -25.68 -30.80 41.33
C ASN A 489 -24.95 -31.56 42.45
N ASP A 490 -25.08 -31.23 43.72
CA ASP A 490 -24.47 -31.99 44.82
C ASP A 490 -25.35 -33.19 45.18
N PRO A 491 -24.88 -34.41 44.92
CA PRO A 491 -25.65 -35.62 45.17
C PRO A 491 -26.12 -35.81 46.62
N ARG A 492 -25.44 -35.13 47.57
CA ARG A 492 -25.79 -35.17 49.00
C ARG A 492 -27.07 -34.43 49.29
N TYR A 493 -27.48 -33.50 48.42
CA TYR A 493 -28.64 -32.61 48.60
C TYR A 493 -29.61 -32.67 47.42
N GLU A 494 -29.67 -33.77 46.68
CA GLU A 494 -30.55 -33.97 45.52
C GLU A 494 -32.04 -33.74 45.82
N ASN A 495 -32.44 -33.88 47.10
CA ASN A 495 -33.79 -33.70 47.57
C ASN A 495 -33.97 -32.37 48.34
N PHE A 496 -33.06 -31.42 48.23
CA PHE A 496 -33.17 -30.14 48.89
C PHE A 496 -34.41 -29.38 48.40
N ASP A 497 -35.23 -28.97 49.33
CA ASP A 497 -36.42 -28.17 49.10
C ASP A 497 -36.43 -27.01 50.11
N PRO A 498 -36.34 -25.75 49.66
CA PRO A 498 -36.33 -24.59 50.55
C PRO A 498 -37.60 -24.42 51.36
N GLU A 499 -38.72 -25.00 50.91
CA GLU A 499 -40.00 -24.96 51.61
C GLU A 499 -40.15 -26.11 52.66
N ASN A 500 -39.26 -27.13 52.62
CA ASN A 500 -39.31 -28.26 53.53
C ASN A 500 -38.09 -28.32 54.46
N PRO A 501 -38.18 -27.83 55.72
CA PRO A 501 -37.07 -27.82 56.67
C PRO A 501 -36.41 -29.15 56.95
N ALA A 502 -37.06 -30.26 56.70
CA ALA A 502 -36.50 -31.62 56.91
C ALA A 502 -35.44 -31.98 55.84
N THR A 503 -35.37 -31.25 54.72
CA THR A 503 -34.40 -31.45 53.64
C THR A 503 -33.20 -30.50 53.70
N TRP A 504 -33.19 -29.57 54.70
CA TRP A 504 -32.14 -28.57 54.79
C TRP A 504 -30.79 -29.20 55.20
N PRO A 505 -29.69 -28.62 54.76
CA PRO A 505 -28.33 -29.17 55.01
C PRO A 505 -27.98 -29.33 56.48
N ASN A 506 -28.59 -28.49 57.36
CA ASN A 506 -28.37 -28.53 58.80
C ASN A 506 -29.58 -29.12 59.57
N ALA A 507 -30.51 -29.82 58.91
CA ALA A 507 -31.65 -30.50 59.55
C ALA A 507 -31.17 -31.58 60.49
N GLY A 508 -31.46 -31.40 61.79
CA GLY A 508 -31.07 -32.35 62.85
C GLY A 508 -29.90 -31.90 63.72
N GLN A 509 -29.27 -30.77 63.50
CA GLN A 509 -28.31 -30.19 64.44
C GLN A 509 -29.03 -29.43 65.58
N PRO A 510 -28.59 -29.53 66.85
CA PRO A 510 -29.16 -28.73 67.93
C PRO A 510 -28.89 -27.25 67.69
N SER A 511 -29.93 -26.43 67.70
CA SER A 511 -29.77 -24.96 67.63
C SER A 511 -29.01 -24.44 68.83
N GLU A 512 -27.79 -24.00 68.64
CA GLU A 512 -27.13 -23.15 69.65
C GLU A 512 -27.81 -21.79 69.67
N THR A 513 -28.62 -21.57 70.71
CA THR A 513 -29.16 -20.26 71.06
C THR A 513 -28.05 -19.34 71.50
N PRO A 514 -27.85 -18.18 70.95
CA PRO A 514 -26.85 -17.24 71.48
C PRO A 514 -27.32 -16.73 72.85
N SER A 515 -26.48 -16.90 73.88
CA SER A 515 -26.65 -16.26 75.20
C SER A 515 -26.53 -14.73 75.08
N PRO A 516 -27.41 -13.99 75.80
CA PRO A 516 -27.32 -12.52 75.78
C PRO A 516 -26.33 -12.07 76.86
N GLY A 517 -25.40 -11.25 76.45
CA GLY A 517 -24.72 -10.40 77.42
C GLY A 517 -23.24 -10.29 77.26
N GLU A 518 -22.73 -9.21 76.89
CA GLU A 518 -22.04 -8.28 77.77
C GLU A 518 -21.64 -7.02 76.98
N SER A 519 -22.13 -5.91 77.46
CA SER A 519 -21.70 -4.58 77.04
C SER A 519 -20.26 -4.31 77.42
N GLY A 520 -19.35 -4.19 76.50
CA GLY A 520 -18.00 -3.76 76.67
C GLY A 520 -17.77 -2.36 76.07
N GLN A 521 -17.31 -1.44 76.89
CA GLN A 521 -17.03 -0.03 76.65
C GLN A 521 -16.01 0.23 75.53
N PRO A 522 -16.05 1.40 74.91
CA PRO A 522 -15.08 1.77 73.88
C PRO A 522 -13.74 2.25 74.45
N ASN A 523 -12.65 1.80 73.91
CA ASN A 523 -11.31 2.33 74.16
C ASN A 523 -11.04 3.60 73.33
N PRO A 524 -10.26 4.56 73.86
CA PRO A 524 -9.97 5.83 73.20
C PRO A 524 -8.87 5.73 72.13
N PRO A 525 -8.77 6.77 71.26
CA PRO A 525 -7.84 6.75 70.15
C PRO A 525 -6.39 7.02 70.53
N GLU A 526 -5.45 6.25 70.05
CA GLU A 526 -4.03 6.61 70.09
C GLU A 526 -3.65 7.43 68.85
N THR A 527 -3.04 8.56 69.17
CA THR A 527 -2.33 9.47 68.28
C THR A 527 -0.91 8.97 68.02
N SER A 528 -0.51 8.90 66.77
CA SER A 528 0.69 9.56 66.20
C SER A 528 0.89 9.11 64.73
#